data_70e4d86bf070dddddb91bb0168560ebe
#
_entry.id   70e4d86bf070dddddb91bb0168560ebe
#
_cell.length_a   1.000
_cell.length_b   1.000
_cell.length_c   1.000
_cell.angle_alpha   90.00
_cell.angle_beta   90.00
_cell.angle_gamma   90.00
#
_symmetry.space_group_name_H-M   'P 1'
#
loop_
_entity.id
_entity.type
_entity.pdbx_description
1 polymer ?
#
loop_
_entity_poly.entity_id
_entity_poly.type
_entity_poly.pdbx_seq_one_letter_code
_entity_poly.pdbx_strand_id
1 'polypeptide(L)'
;MSKSIIIRLILILCPFAAMSQETKIQLTENATVVFPEKPISRNMQDVGVQHTLKLADSTANFYALATNLEKSSGMTADVLEAAQQESAFWEQLEQSFVAQVSNDASVLSSEVKQINGRQVLHLIISGTRNGKKLEITVYIFIDGVYTVNIVHQKRSEGASADLKNKYFGSLNIEK
;
A
#
# COMPACT_ATOMS: atom_id res chain seq x y z
N MET A 1 -36.39 53.93 -31.22
CA MET A 1 -35.14 53.20 -31.50
C MET A 1 -34.63 52.59 -30.18
N SER A 2 -34.94 51.34 -29.97
CA SER A 2 -34.52 50.62 -28.71
C SER A 2 -33.27 49.80 -29.00
N LYS A 3 -32.17 50.10 -28.29
CA LYS A 3 -30.92 49.34 -28.39
C LYS A 3 -30.98 48.21 -27.38
N SER A 4 -31.23 47.01 -27.85
CA SER A 4 -31.09 45.79 -27.04
C SER A 4 -29.61 45.51 -26.73
N ILE A 5 -29.25 45.64 -25.46
CA ILE A 5 -27.94 45.23 -24.95
C ILE A 5 -28.01 43.73 -24.68
N ILE A 6 -27.39 42.94 -25.58
CA ILE A 6 -27.20 41.49 -25.35
C ILE A 6 -26.02 41.35 -24.43
N ILE A 7 -26.27 41.10 -23.14
CA ILE A 7 -25.25 40.68 -22.17
C ILE A 7 -24.96 39.19 -22.44
N ARG A 8 -23.85 38.92 -23.11
CA ARG A 8 -23.30 37.56 -23.21
C ARG A 8 -22.72 37.18 -21.88
N LEU A 9 -23.48 36.42 -21.10
CA LEU A 9 -22.99 35.74 -19.91
C LEU A 9 -22.03 34.62 -20.35
N ILE A 10 -20.72 34.91 -20.36
CA ILE A 10 -19.71 33.88 -20.56
C ILE A 10 -19.64 33.09 -19.23
N LEU A 11 -20.35 31.95 -19.18
CA LEU A 11 -20.14 30.94 -18.16
C LEU A 11 -18.74 30.37 -18.40
N ILE A 12 -17.77 30.83 -17.59
CA ILE A 12 -16.48 30.19 -17.47
C ILE A 12 -16.74 28.87 -16.74
N LEU A 13 -16.95 27.81 -17.50
CA LEU A 13 -16.84 26.45 -17.04
C LEU A 13 -15.36 26.22 -16.70
N CYS A 14 -14.94 26.61 -15.49
CA CYS A 14 -13.72 26.04 -14.91
C CYS A 14 -13.98 24.53 -14.79
N PRO A 15 -13.25 23.68 -15.52
CA PRO A 15 -13.23 22.27 -15.17
C PRO A 15 -12.62 22.22 -13.76
N PHE A 16 -13.44 22.01 -12.73
CA PHE A 16 -12.97 21.46 -11.49
C PHE A 16 -12.44 20.05 -11.86
N ALA A 17 -11.21 19.99 -12.35
CA ALA A 17 -10.43 18.79 -12.22
C ALA A 17 -10.43 18.52 -10.70
N ALA A 18 -11.24 17.56 -10.27
CA ALA A 18 -11.16 17.02 -8.92
C ALA A 18 -9.74 16.47 -8.80
N MET A 19 -8.82 17.33 -8.37
CA MET A 19 -7.46 16.91 -8.04
C MET A 19 -7.64 15.94 -6.87
N SER A 20 -7.55 14.66 -7.18
CA SER A 20 -7.46 13.60 -6.18
C SER A 20 -6.39 14.04 -5.18
N GLN A 21 -6.81 14.34 -3.95
CA GLN A 21 -5.91 14.88 -2.94
C GLN A 21 -5.12 13.73 -2.35
N GLU A 22 -3.86 13.61 -2.76
CA GLU A 22 -2.93 12.66 -2.18
C GLU A 22 -2.90 12.80 -0.65
N THR A 23 -2.93 11.67 0.04
CA THR A 23 -2.98 11.66 1.51
C THR A 23 -1.77 10.95 2.08
N LYS A 24 -0.91 11.70 2.78
CA LYS A 24 0.22 11.13 3.52
C LYS A 24 -0.29 10.47 4.81
N ILE A 25 0.11 9.22 5.02
CA ILE A 25 -0.23 8.41 6.19
C ILE A 25 1.04 8.05 6.94
N GLN A 26 1.02 8.29 8.26
CA GLN A 26 2.02 7.78 9.19
C GLN A 26 1.66 6.33 9.53
N LEU A 27 2.58 5.39 9.29
CA LEU A 27 2.39 3.96 9.56
C LEU A 27 2.99 3.57 10.92
N THR A 28 4.20 4.05 11.19
CA THR A 28 4.94 3.91 12.44
C THR A 28 5.62 5.25 12.75
N GLU A 29 6.39 5.35 13.81
CA GLU A 29 7.16 6.58 14.10
C GLU A 29 8.12 6.95 12.96
N ASN A 30 8.68 5.94 12.26
CA ASN A 30 9.72 6.14 11.25
C ASN A 30 9.23 5.91 9.81
N ALA A 31 8.01 5.44 9.59
CA ALA A 31 7.55 5.07 8.26
C ALA A 31 6.28 5.81 7.82
N THR A 32 6.31 6.36 6.61
CA THR A 32 5.16 7.02 5.98
C THR A 32 4.97 6.56 4.55
N VAL A 33 3.73 6.65 4.06
CA VAL A 33 3.36 6.39 2.67
C VAL A 33 2.30 7.39 2.19
N VAL A 34 2.27 7.70 0.90
CA VAL A 34 1.26 8.58 0.31
C VAL A 34 0.26 7.76 -0.51
N PHE A 35 -1.00 7.80 -0.09
CA PHE A 35 -2.09 7.22 -0.87
C PHE A 35 -2.55 8.18 -1.98
N PRO A 36 -2.96 7.67 -3.16
CA PRO A 36 -3.48 8.50 -4.24
C PRO A 36 -4.70 9.35 -3.85
N GLU A 37 -5.49 8.85 -2.90
CA GLU A 37 -6.68 9.49 -2.33
C GLU A 37 -6.75 9.17 -0.83
N LYS A 38 -7.73 9.73 -0.12
CA LYS A 38 -7.92 9.49 1.31
C LYS A 38 -8.35 8.03 1.57
N PRO A 39 -7.53 7.22 2.28
CA PRO A 39 -7.90 5.86 2.63
C PRO A 39 -8.89 5.82 3.79
N ILE A 40 -9.58 4.69 3.92
CA ILE A 40 -10.33 4.33 5.13
C ILE A 40 -9.36 3.65 6.10
N SER A 41 -9.31 4.15 7.34
CA SER A 41 -8.47 3.60 8.39
C SER A 41 -9.31 2.77 9.37
N ARG A 42 -8.78 1.61 9.79
CA ARG A 42 -9.41 0.71 10.74
C ARG A 42 -8.40 0.22 11.78
N ASN A 43 -8.71 0.40 13.06
CA ASN A 43 -7.95 -0.21 14.15
C ASN A 43 -8.21 -1.73 14.19
N MET A 44 -7.15 -2.51 14.42
CA MET A 44 -7.18 -3.96 14.51
C MET A 44 -6.88 -4.39 15.95
N GLN A 45 -7.88 -4.27 16.83
CA GLN A 45 -7.85 -4.78 18.21
C GLN A 45 -6.53 -4.48 18.96
N ASP A 46 -6.10 -3.21 18.93
CA ASP A 46 -4.88 -2.70 19.60
C ASP A 46 -3.54 -3.27 19.10
N VAL A 47 -3.54 -4.16 18.12
CA VAL A 47 -2.31 -4.72 17.54
C VAL A 47 -1.84 -3.97 16.30
N GLY A 48 -2.68 -3.12 15.70
CA GLY A 48 -2.27 -2.38 14.51
C GLY A 48 -3.34 -1.52 13.89
N VAL A 49 -2.96 -0.83 12.81
CA VAL A 49 -3.86 0.00 12.00
C VAL A 49 -3.75 -0.42 10.55
N GLN A 50 -4.89 -0.63 9.92
CA GLN A 50 -5.01 -0.89 8.49
C GLN A 50 -5.59 0.33 7.78
N HIS A 51 -4.93 0.75 6.71
CA HIS A 51 -5.41 1.77 5.78
C HIS A 51 -5.76 1.12 4.45
N THR A 52 -6.93 1.40 3.93
CA THR A 52 -7.43 0.79 2.69
C THR A 52 -8.00 1.86 1.76
N LEU A 53 -7.53 1.88 0.52
CA LEU A 53 -8.12 2.64 -0.56
C LEU A 53 -8.54 1.69 -1.68
N LYS A 54 -9.80 1.76 -2.07
CA LYS A 54 -10.33 1.12 -3.28
C LYS A 54 -10.59 2.22 -4.29
N LEU A 55 -9.95 2.16 -5.45
CA LEU A 55 -10.23 3.15 -6.49
C LEU A 55 -11.69 3.06 -6.95
N ALA A 56 -12.28 4.22 -7.27
CA ALA A 56 -13.67 4.32 -7.67
C ALA A 56 -13.97 3.51 -8.95
N ASP A 57 -13.02 3.44 -9.87
CA ASP A 57 -13.09 2.64 -11.11
C ASP A 57 -12.88 1.13 -10.87
N SER A 58 -12.63 0.72 -9.63
CA SER A 58 -12.38 -0.67 -9.21
C SER A 58 -11.18 -1.35 -9.91
N THR A 59 -10.26 -0.60 -10.51
CA THR A 59 -9.09 -1.16 -11.22
C THR A 59 -8.02 -1.65 -10.27
N ALA A 60 -7.87 -1.01 -9.10
CA ALA A 60 -6.88 -1.38 -8.09
C ALA A 60 -7.36 -1.08 -6.67
N ASN A 61 -6.71 -1.77 -5.72
CA ASN A 61 -6.79 -1.44 -4.30
C ASN A 61 -5.37 -1.18 -3.76
N PHE A 62 -5.28 -0.27 -2.80
CA PHE A 62 -4.07 0.06 -2.06
C PHE A 62 -4.29 -0.23 -0.58
N TYR A 63 -3.32 -0.84 0.07
CA TYR A 63 -3.38 -1.15 1.49
C TYR A 63 -2.05 -0.78 2.14
N ALA A 64 -2.12 -0.29 3.36
CA ALA A 64 -0.97 -0.22 4.25
C ALA A 64 -1.41 -0.73 5.62
N LEU A 65 -0.59 -1.57 6.23
CA LEU A 65 -0.85 -2.21 7.51
C LEU A 65 0.42 -2.17 8.34
N ALA A 66 0.35 -1.61 9.53
CA ALA A 66 1.38 -1.73 10.55
C ALA A 66 0.83 -2.60 11.69
N THR A 67 1.50 -3.71 12.00
CA THR A 67 1.11 -4.64 13.06
C THR A 67 2.20 -4.71 14.12
N ASN A 68 1.84 -4.47 15.36
CA ASN A 68 2.74 -4.60 16.51
C ASN A 68 2.94 -6.08 16.85
N LEU A 69 4.13 -6.61 16.57
CA LEU A 69 4.47 -8.02 16.79
C LEU A 69 4.72 -8.34 18.27
N GLU A 70 5.13 -7.37 19.07
CA GLU A 70 5.27 -7.57 20.51
C GLU A 70 3.90 -7.86 21.15
N LYS A 71 2.87 -7.09 20.79
CA LYS A 71 1.51 -7.30 21.28
C LYS A 71 0.83 -8.54 20.69
N SER A 72 1.11 -8.87 19.43
CA SER A 72 0.42 -9.97 18.72
C SER A 72 1.09 -11.33 18.93
N SER A 73 2.42 -11.38 19.14
CA SER A 73 3.19 -12.61 19.20
C SER A 73 4.32 -12.62 20.24
N GLY A 74 4.49 -11.53 21.02
CA GLY A 74 5.54 -11.43 22.04
C GLY A 74 6.94 -11.19 21.47
N MET A 75 7.09 -10.86 20.17
CA MET A 75 8.39 -10.61 19.55
C MET A 75 8.88 -9.21 19.90
N THR A 76 10.00 -9.12 20.61
CA THR A 76 10.64 -7.83 20.95
C THR A 76 11.44 -7.26 19.77
N ALA A 77 11.79 -5.97 19.85
CA ALA A 77 12.58 -5.31 18.81
C ALA A 77 13.94 -5.99 18.59
N ASP A 78 14.64 -6.37 19.66
CA ASP A 78 15.95 -7.03 19.58
C ASP A 78 15.87 -8.40 18.87
N VAL A 79 14.81 -9.17 19.14
CA VAL A 79 14.56 -10.46 18.47
C VAL A 79 14.30 -10.25 16.98
N LEU A 80 13.52 -9.22 16.63
CA LEU A 80 13.22 -8.90 15.23
C LEU A 80 14.44 -8.36 14.50
N GLU A 81 15.28 -7.55 15.15
CA GLU A 81 16.54 -7.05 14.58
C GLU A 81 17.50 -8.20 14.26
N ALA A 82 17.67 -9.14 15.20
CA ALA A 82 18.49 -10.33 14.99
C ALA A 82 17.92 -11.23 13.88
N ALA A 83 16.60 -11.46 13.87
CA ALA A 83 15.94 -12.31 12.88
C ALA A 83 16.10 -11.78 11.44
N GLN A 84 16.08 -10.47 11.23
CA GLN A 84 16.25 -9.85 9.90
C GLN A 84 17.62 -10.15 9.26
N GLN A 85 18.63 -10.60 10.03
CA GLN A 85 19.93 -11.00 9.50
C GLN A 85 19.90 -12.39 8.86
N GLU A 86 18.86 -13.16 9.12
CA GLU A 86 18.73 -14.54 8.66
C GLU A 86 17.81 -14.61 7.41
N SER A 87 18.27 -15.31 6.36
CA SER A 87 17.45 -15.52 5.15
C SER A 87 16.14 -16.25 5.45
N ALA A 88 16.18 -17.20 6.38
CA ALA A 88 15.02 -17.98 6.79
C ALA A 88 13.86 -17.12 7.33
N PHE A 89 14.17 -15.97 7.96
CA PHE A 89 13.15 -15.03 8.41
C PHE A 89 12.35 -14.45 7.24
N TRP A 90 13.04 -14.00 6.19
CA TRP A 90 12.41 -13.43 5.00
C TRP A 90 11.63 -14.48 4.21
N GLU A 91 12.14 -15.71 4.13
CA GLU A 91 11.44 -16.84 3.52
C GLU A 91 10.13 -17.18 4.27
N GLN A 92 10.14 -17.15 5.61
CA GLN A 92 8.94 -17.36 6.42
C GLN A 92 7.92 -16.24 6.24
N LEU A 93 8.35 -14.97 6.17
CA LEU A 93 7.47 -13.85 5.88
C LEU A 93 6.83 -13.98 4.49
N GLU A 94 7.61 -14.34 3.47
CA GLU A 94 7.10 -14.62 2.13
C GLU A 94 6.02 -15.70 2.17
N GLN A 95 6.35 -16.88 2.71
CA GLN A 95 5.43 -18.02 2.77
C GLN A 95 4.14 -17.66 3.53
N SER A 96 4.27 -16.96 4.67
CA SER A 96 3.13 -16.53 5.48
C SER A 96 2.23 -15.55 4.74
N PHE A 97 2.82 -14.63 3.96
CA PHE A 97 2.05 -13.67 3.18
C PHE A 97 1.36 -14.34 1.99
N VAL A 98 2.06 -15.18 1.25
CA VAL A 98 1.53 -15.91 0.08
C VAL A 98 0.35 -16.79 0.47
N ALA A 99 0.45 -17.50 1.60
CA ALA A 99 -0.63 -18.35 2.13
C ALA A 99 -1.93 -17.58 2.46
N GLN A 100 -1.84 -16.27 2.71
CA GLN A 100 -3.00 -15.41 2.98
C GLN A 100 -3.67 -14.87 1.71
N VAL A 101 -3.00 -14.94 0.55
CA VAL A 101 -3.52 -14.39 -0.71
C VAL A 101 -4.62 -15.27 -1.30
N SER A 102 -4.29 -16.52 -1.58
CA SER A 102 -5.22 -17.55 -2.06
C SER A 102 -4.52 -18.93 -2.07
N ASN A 103 -5.31 -20.01 -2.14
CA ASN A 103 -4.78 -21.38 -2.16
C ASN A 103 -3.95 -21.69 -3.42
N ASP A 104 -4.17 -20.96 -4.50
CA ASP A 104 -3.47 -21.08 -5.79
C ASP A 104 -2.45 -19.96 -6.02
N ALA A 105 -2.10 -19.23 -4.96
CA ALA A 105 -1.15 -18.15 -5.05
C ALA A 105 0.26 -18.68 -5.40
N SER A 106 0.92 -17.98 -6.32
CA SER A 106 2.28 -18.25 -6.74
C SER A 106 3.12 -16.96 -6.75
N VAL A 107 4.37 -17.08 -6.33
CA VAL A 107 5.34 -16.00 -6.36
C VAL A 107 5.86 -15.84 -7.78
N LEU A 108 5.70 -14.65 -8.35
CA LEU A 108 6.28 -14.26 -9.64
C LEU A 108 7.67 -13.66 -9.49
N SER A 109 7.89 -12.94 -8.37
CA SER A 109 9.17 -12.34 -8.03
C SER A 109 9.27 -12.16 -6.52
N SER A 110 10.44 -12.44 -5.97
CA SER A 110 10.77 -12.21 -4.55
C SER A 110 12.20 -11.70 -4.46
N GLU A 111 12.40 -10.59 -3.75
CA GLU A 111 13.73 -10.04 -3.48
C GLU A 111 13.74 -9.27 -2.15
N VAL A 112 14.84 -9.36 -1.42
CA VAL A 112 15.11 -8.48 -0.28
C VAL A 112 16.02 -7.36 -0.78
N LYS A 113 15.54 -6.12 -0.72
CA LYS A 113 16.27 -4.93 -1.17
C LYS A 113 16.42 -3.92 -0.05
N GLN A 114 17.29 -2.91 -0.27
CA GLN A 114 17.48 -1.82 0.66
C GLN A 114 16.68 -0.58 0.22
N ILE A 115 15.89 -0.03 1.15
CA ILE A 115 15.23 1.28 0.99
C ILE A 115 15.61 2.13 2.19
N ASN A 116 16.32 3.23 1.95
CA ASN A 116 16.82 4.14 3.00
C ASN A 116 17.61 3.42 4.11
N GLY A 117 18.35 2.35 3.76
CA GLY A 117 19.15 1.56 4.70
C GLY A 117 18.36 0.50 5.50
N ARG A 118 17.09 0.30 5.22
CA ARG A 118 16.26 -0.79 5.79
C ARG A 118 16.07 -1.92 4.79
N GLN A 119 16.11 -3.15 5.25
CA GLN A 119 15.76 -4.32 4.45
C GLN A 119 14.25 -4.36 4.21
N VAL A 120 13.85 -4.53 2.97
CA VAL A 120 12.46 -4.58 2.52
C VAL A 120 12.27 -5.80 1.61
N LEU A 121 11.43 -6.72 2.00
CA LEU A 121 11.02 -7.82 1.15
C LEU A 121 10.02 -7.30 0.11
N HIS A 122 10.36 -7.41 -1.16
CA HIS A 122 9.52 -7.06 -2.28
C HIS A 122 9.00 -8.32 -2.95
N LEU A 123 7.68 -8.50 -2.97
CA LEU A 123 7.03 -9.64 -3.60
C LEU A 123 6.10 -9.18 -4.71
N ILE A 124 6.06 -9.97 -5.79
CA ILE A 124 5.00 -9.94 -6.79
C ILE A 124 4.36 -11.31 -6.81
N ILE A 125 3.07 -11.37 -6.56
CA ILE A 125 2.32 -12.60 -6.38
C ILE A 125 1.15 -12.60 -7.36
N SER A 126 0.89 -13.74 -8.01
CA SER A 126 -0.33 -13.98 -8.78
C SER A 126 -1.19 -15.02 -8.06
N GLY A 127 -2.49 -14.96 -8.30
CA GLY A 127 -3.43 -15.93 -7.76
C GLY A 127 -4.83 -15.72 -8.32
N THR A 128 -5.80 -16.43 -7.75
CA THR A 128 -7.22 -16.30 -8.13
C THR A 128 -8.06 -16.07 -6.89
N ARG A 129 -8.95 -15.09 -6.93
CA ARG A 129 -9.93 -14.87 -5.87
C ARG A 129 -11.32 -14.69 -6.46
N ASN A 130 -12.25 -15.54 -6.04
CA ASN A 130 -13.64 -15.57 -6.57
C ASN A 130 -13.66 -15.71 -8.12
N GLY A 131 -12.81 -16.58 -8.67
CA GLY A 131 -12.71 -16.84 -10.11
C GLY A 131 -12.06 -15.73 -10.92
N LYS A 132 -11.55 -14.67 -10.29
CA LYS A 132 -10.87 -13.55 -10.96
C LYS A 132 -9.37 -13.61 -10.67
N LYS A 133 -8.58 -13.46 -11.73
CA LYS A 133 -7.13 -13.29 -11.60
C LYS A 133 -6.83 -12.03 -10.77
N LEU A 134 -5.84 -12.12 -9.92
CA LEU A 134 -5.30 -11.00 -9.18
C LEU A 134 -3.78 -11.01 -9.24
N GLU A 135 -3.20 -9.83 -9.22
CA GLU A 135 -1.77 -9.61 -9.08
C GLU A 135 -1.57 -8.69 -7.88
N ILE A 136 -0.70 -9.09 -6.98
CA ILE A 136 -0.38 -8.33 -5.78
C ILE A 136 1.10 -7.98 -5.82
N THR A 137 1.41 -6.71 -5.64
CA THR A 137 2.76 -6.23 -5.32
C THR A 137 2.77 -5.84 -3.86
N VAL A 138 3.76 -6.28 -3.11
CA VAL A 138 3.87 -5.92 -1.69
C VAL A 138 5.31 -5.62 -1.31
N TYR A 139 5.48 -4.63 -0.40
CA TYR A 139 6.68 -4.36 0.37
C TYR A 139 6.40 -4.73 1.82
N ILE A 140 7.27 -5.57 2.40
CA ILE A 140 7.20 -5.98 3.81
C ILE A 140 8.52 -5.58 4.47
N PHE A 141 8.45 -4.87 5.58
CA PHE A 141 9.64 -4.51 6.36
C PHE A 141 9.33 -4.46 7.85
N ILE A 142 10.38 -4.46 8.65
CA ILE A 142 10.30 -4.36 10.10
C ILE A 142 10.76 -2.96 10.51
N ASP A 143 9.98 -2.33 11.39
CA ASP A 143 10.31 -1.06 12.02
C ASP A 143 10.08 -1.15 13.54
N GLY A 144 11.17 -1.33 14.29
CA GLY A 144 11.11 -1.65 15.72
C GLY A 144 10.34 -2.95 15.97
N VAL A 145 9.24 -2.85 16.69
CA VAL A 145 8.34 -3.99 16.98
C VAL A 145 7.24 -4.18 15.94
N TYR A 146 7.23 -3.36 14.89
CA TYR A 146 6.16 -3.41 13.86
C TYR A 146 6.62 -4.15 12.61
N THR A 147 5.75 -5.04 12.10
CA THR A 147 5.79 -5.41 10.68
C THR A 147 4.92 -4.46 9.91
N VAL A 148 5.44 -3.92 8.82
CA VAL A 148 4.73 -3.01 7.94
C VAL A 148 4.58 -3.65 6.57
N ASN A 149 3.33 -3.71 6.09
CA ASN A 149 2.98 -4.22 4.78
C ASN A 149 2.38 -3.10 3.94
N ILE A 150 2.97 -2.80 2.78
CA ILE A 150 2.44 -1.86 1.80
C ILE A 150 2.09 -2.66 0.56
N VAL A 151 0.81 -2.62 0.16
CA VAL A 151 0.26 -3.55 -0.82
C VAL A 151 -0.50 -2.80 -1.91
N HIS A 152 -0.23 -3.15 -3.15
CA HIS A 152 -1.05 -2.82 -4.30
C HIS A 152 -1.65 -4.09 -4.87
N GLN A 153 -2.96 -4.14 -4.99
CA GLN A 153 -3.69 -5.23 -5.63
C GLN A 153 -4.26 -4.75 -6.96
N LYS A 154 -3.74 -5.26 -8.06
CA LYS A 154 -4.28 -5.07 -9.40
C LYS A 154 -5.55 -5.93 -9.55
N ARG A 155 -6.64 -5.33 -9.98
CA ARG A 155 -7.95 -6.00 -10.15
C ARG A 155 -8.40 -6.09 -11.61
N SER A 156 -7.84 -5.27 -12.47
CA SER A 156 -8.11 -5.27 -13.92
C SER A 156 -6.92 -4.78 -14.71
N GLU A 157 -6.92 -5.01 -16.01
CA GLU A 157 -5.87 -4.56 -16.92
C GLU A 157 -5.79 -3.01 -17.03
N GLY A 158 -6.86 -2.30 -16.67
CA GLY A 158 -6.87 -0.83 -16.64
C GLY A 158 -6.15 -0.21 -15.44
N ALA A 159 -5.62 -1.03 -14.51
CA ALA A 159 -4.91 -0.51 -13.35
C ALA A 159 -3.65 0.27 -13.76
N SER A 160 -3.55 1.52 -13.30
CA SER A 160 -2.45 2.41 -13.63
C SER A 160 -1.13 1.95 -13.01
N ALA A 161 -0.13 1.67 -13.83
CA ALA A 161 1.23 1.39 -13.38
C ALA A 161 1.85 2.62 -12.70
N ASP A 162 1.51 3.82 -13.14
CA ASP A 162 2.02 5.07 -12.58
C ASP A 162 1.54 5.28 -11.14
N LEU A 163 0.26 5.01 -10.86
CA LEU A 163 -0.28 5.08 -9.49
C LEU A 163 0.41 4.07 -8.57
N LYS A 164 0.62 2.82 -9.05
CA LYS A 164 1.40 1.83 -8.31
C LYS A 164 2.81 2.32 -8.00
N ASN A 165 3.51 2.81 -9.02
CA ASN A 165 4.90 3.27 -8.89
C ASN A 165 4.99 4.49 -7.95
N LYS A 166 4.06 5.43 -8.05
CA LYS A 166 3.95 6.57 -7.12
C LYS A 166 3.71 6.12 -5.69
N TYR A 167 2.81 5.16 -5.48
CA TYR A 167 2.49 4.65 -4.15
C TYR A 167 3.71 4.03 -3.48
N PHE A 168 4.39 3.08 -4.14
CA PHE A 168 5.60 2.47 -3.60
C PHE A 168 6.78 3.45 -3.53
N GLY A 169 6.92 4.34 -4.51
CA GLY A 169 7.95 5.38 -4.53
C GLY A 169 7.79 6.45 -3.46
N SER A 170 6.58 6.57 -2.89
CA SER A 170 6.28 7.51 -1.80
C SER A 170 6.66 6.99 -0.41
N LEU A 171 7.04 5.69 -0.32
CA LEU A 171 7.49 5.10 0.94
C LEU A 171 8.74 5.82 1.44
N ASN A 172 8.62 6.44 2.59
CA ASN A 172 9.74 7.02 3.32
C ASN A 172 9.92 6.26 4.63
N ILE A 173 11.14 5.78 4.88
CA ILE A 173 11.54 5.12 6.12
C ILE A 173 12.71 5.94 6.66
N GLU A 174 12.52 6.54 7.82
CA GLU A 174 13.56 7.30 8.52
C GLU A 174 14.48 6.34 9.30
N LYS A 175 15.72 6.77 9.52
CA LYS A 175 16.71 5.98 10.27
C LYS A 175 16.54 6.15 11.76
#